data_4b7608084880c193c01cae5e0af4b4cb
#
_entry.id   4b7608084880c193c01cae5e0af4b4cb
#
_cell.length_a   1.000
_cell.length_b   1.000
_cell.length_c   1.000
_cell.angle_alpha   90.00
_cell.angle_beta   90.00
_cell.angle_gamma   90.00
#
_symmetry.space_group_name_H-M   'P 1'
#
loop_
_entity.id
_entity.type
_entity.pdbx_description
1 polymer ?
#
loop_
_entity_poly.entity_id
_entity_poly.type
_entity_poly.pdbx_seq_one_letter_code
_entity_poly.pdbx_strand_id
1 'polypeptide(L)'
;LREPHGCFEQTSATNYPNAMALLYLKKNKVANPEVSQRALGMLDRGYQKLVGFECDKLGYEWFGSDPGHEALSAFGLMQFTDMAKVTQVSEDMLDRTRNWLLARRDGMGGFQRNPRHLHVWSVQQPIVNAYVLWAISEADVATGQPTRMMNQLSKEVAELTRVAGESDDPYLIALSAATLMNVQRSDDGRALLEKLAGHQQADGVLIGKTTVTSSGGLSLKMET
;
A
#
# COMPACT_ATOMS: atom_id res chain seq x y z
N LEU A 1 10.88 -7.81 16.23
CA LEU A 1 11.93 -7.64 15.22
C LEU A 1 12.34 -9.00 14.64
N ARG A 2 12.40 -9.14 13.33
CA ARG A 2 12.78 -10.36 12.63
C ARG A 2 13.73 -10.05 11.48
N GLU A 3 14.64 -10.99 11.16
CA GLU A 3 15.51 -10.88 9.99
C GLU A 3 14.70 -11.03 8.70
N PRO A 4 14.90 -10.13 7.72
CA PRO A 4 14.25 -10.21 6.42
C PRO A 4 14.73 -11.42 5.61
N HIS A 5 13.79 -12.20 5.08
CA HIS A 5 14.10 -13.41 4.32
C HIS A 5 13.03 -13.72 3.26
N GLY A 6 13.33 -14.64 2.35
CA GLY A 6 12.41 -15.14 1.33
C GLY A 6 12.27 -14.23 0.11
N CYS A 7 11.14 -14.29 -0.58
CA CYS A 7 10.78 -13.47 -1.73
C CYS A 7 10.41 -12.04 -1.32
N PHE A 8 10.01 -11.19 -2.27
CA PHE A 8 9.60 -9.80 -2.00
C PHE A 8 8.55 -9.71 -0.89
N GLU A 9 7.46 -10.47 -0.99
CA GLU A 9 6.37 -10.47 -0.01
C GLU A 9 6.83 -10.91 1.39
N GLN A 10 7.57 -12.02 1.47
CA GLN A 10 8.08 -12.53 2.76
C GLN A 10 9.10 -11.58 3.39
N THR A 11 9.98 -11.01 2.57
CA THR A 11 10.94 -9.99 3.02
C THR A 11 10.19 -8.75 3.51
N SER A 12 9.17 -8.31 2.81
CA SER A 12 8.31 -7.19 3.22
C SER A 12 7.61 -7.47 4.55
N ALA A 13 6.97 -8.64 4.68
CA ALA A 13 6.25 -9.04 5.90
C ALA A 13 7.15 -9.10 7.15
N THR A 14 8.45 -9.35 6.96
CA THR A 14 9.43 -9.36 8.07
C THR A 14 10.11 -8.01 8.28
N ASN A 15 10.28 -7.21 7.24
CA ASN A 15 10.99 -5.93 7.29
C ASN A 15 10.09 -4.75 7.66
N TYR A 16 8.87 -4.72 7.17
CA TYR A 16 7.95 -3.61 7.45
C TYR A 16 7.65 -3.42 8.96
N PRO A 17 7.48 -4.47 9.79
CA PRO A 17 7.39 -4.32 11.23
C PRO A 17 8.59 -3.63 11.88
N ASN A 18 9.80 -3.76 11.32
CA ASN A 18 10.98 -3.04 11.81
C ASN A 18 10.85 -1.53 11.55
N ALA A 19 10.35 -1.12 10.37
CA ALA A 19 10.04 0.28 10.09
C ALA A 19 8.95 0.82 11.02
N MET A 20 7.87 0.06 11.22
CA MET A 20 6.77 0.45 12.12
C MET A 20 7.24 0.64 13.57
N ALA A 21 8.12 -0.24 14.06
CA ALA A 21 8.71 -0.10 15.40
C ALA A 21 9.52 1.20 15.53
N LEU A 22 10.34 1.52 14.53
CA LEU A 22 11.12 2.77 14.51
C LEU A 22 10.22 4.00 14.41
N LEU A 23 9.19 3.97 13.57
CA LEU A 23 8.19 5.04 13.46
C LEU A 23 7.48 5.27 14.80
N TYR A 24 7.08 4.18 15.49
CA TYR A 24 6.47 4.25 16.82
C TYR A 24 7.39 4.92 17.84
N LEU A 25 8.65 4.47 17.94
CA LEU A 25 9.63 5.03 18.88
C LEU A 25 9.87 6.52 18.60
N LYS A 26 10.02 6.89 17.31
CA LYS A 26 10.21 8.27 16.87
C LYS A 26 9.00 9.15 17.23
N LYS A 27 7.78 8.70 16.86
CA LYS A 27 6.53 9.44 17.08
C LYS A 27 6.25 9.67 18.56
N ASN A 28 6.50 8.66 19.40
CA ASN A 28 6.22 8.71 20.83
C ASN A 28 7.41 9.22 21.66
N LYS A 29 8.52 9.61 21.02
CA LYS A 29 9.74 10.08 21.68
C LYS A 29 10.28 9.09 22.73
N VAL A 30 10.14 7.80 22.46
CA VAL A 30 10.64 6.74 23.34
C VAL A 30 12.11 6.47 23.04
N ALA A 31 12.98 6.77 24.01
CA ALA A 31 14.41 6.47 23.89
C ALA A 31 14.65 4.98 24.19
N ASN A 32 14.92 4.20 23.16
CA ASN A 32 15.39 2.81 23.30
C ASN A 32 16.50 2.56 22.25
N PRO A 33 17.76 2.95 22.59
CA PRO A 33 18.88 2.88 21.65
C PRO A 33 19.15 1.47 21.13
N GLU A 34 19.06 0.45 21.99
CA GLU A 34 19.31 -0.94 21.63
C GLU A 34 18.31 -1.45 20.60
N VAL A 35 17.01 -1.27 20.86
CA VAL A 35 15.94 -1.66 19.94
C VAL A 35 16.04 -0.87 18.64
N SER A 36 16.32 0.43 18.71
CA SER A 36 16.46 1.30 17.54
C SER A 36 17.61 0.86 16.64
N GLN A 37 18.80 0.62 17.22
CA GLN A 37 19.98 0.19 16.47
C GLN A 37 19.75 -1.18 15.81
N ARG A 38 19.17 -2.13 16.55
CA ARG A 38 18.84 -3.45 16.03
C ARG A 38 17.82 -3.38 14.91
N ALA A 39 16.74 -2.58 15.07
CA ALA A 39 15.71 -2.41 14.06
C ALA A 39 16.26 -1.74 12.79
N LEU A 40 17.10 -0.71 12.92
CA LEU A 40 17.77 -0.06 11.79
C LEU A 40 18.64 -1.05 11.02
N GLY A 41 19.47 -1.84 11.69
CA GLY A 41 20.32 -2.82 11.02
C GLY A 41 19.53 -3.89 10.24
N MET A 42 18.38 -4.33 10.79
CA MET A 42 17.48 -5.26 10.09
C MET A 42 16.79 -4.55 8.91
N LEU A 43 16.33 -3.32 9.12
CA LEU A 43 15.64 -2.52 8.10
C LEU A 43 16.55 -2.30 6.88
N ASP A 44 17.80 -1.94 7.09
CA ASP A 44 18.77 -1.72 6.02
C ASP A 44 19.05 -2.99 5.21
N ARG A 45 19.25 -4.13 5.88
CA ARG A 45 19.42 -5.43 5.19
C ARG A 45 18.17 -5.81 4.39
N GLY A 46 17.00 -5.57 4.96
CA GLY A 46 15.73 -5.80 4.29
C GLY A 46 15.54 -4.89 3.08
N TYR A 47 15.90 -3.62 3.19
CA TYR A 47 15.86 -2.67 2.09
C TYR A 47 16.73 -3.11 0.92
N GLN A 48 18.00 -3.45 1.17
CA GLN A 48 18.91 -3.94 0.13
C GLN A 48 18.36 -5.17 -0.58
N LYS A 49 17.74 -6.08 0.17
CA LYS A 49 17.12 -7.28 -0.42
C LYS A 49 15.87 -6.93 -1.25
N LEU A 50 15.02 -6.04 -0.75
CA LEU A 50 13.79 -5.62 -1.44
C LEU A 50 14.08 -4.92 -2.75
N VAL A 51 15.07 -4.04 -2.80
CA VAL A 51 15.52 -3.37 -4.02
C VAL A 51 15.96 -4.39 -5.08
N GLY A 52 16.58 -5.51 -4.67
CA GLY A 52 16.99 -6.58 -5.57
C GLY A 52 15.85 -7.37 -6.26
N PHE A 53 14.59 -7.12 -5.88
CA PHE A 53 13.42 -7.70 -6.53
C PHE A 53 12.75 -6.75 -7.55
N GLU A 54 13.37 -5.61 -7.86
CA GLU A 54 12.92 -4.77 -8.95
C GLU A 54 13.14 -5.49 -10.28
N CYS A 55 12.10 -5.52 -11.11
CA CYS A 55 12.16 -6.15 -12.42
C CYS A 55 12.98 -5.31 -13.41
N ASP A 56 13.57 -5.93 -14.44
CA ASP A 56 14.35 -5.24 -15.47
C ASP A 56 13.53 -4.14 -16.19
N LYS A 57 12.22 -4.37 -16.36
CA LYS A 57 11.26 -3.41 -16.94
C LYS A 57 10.51 -2.60 -15.89
N LEU A 58 11.12 -2.46 -14.72
CA LEU A 58 10.57 -1.75 -13.56
C LEU A 58 9.35 -2.44 -12.91
N GLY A 59 8.96 -1.90 -11.74
CA GLY A 59 8.00 -2.56 -10.86
C GLY A 59 8.62 -3.72 -10.11
N TYR A 60 7.85 -4.32 -9.22
CA TYR A 60 8.31 -5.41 -8.35
C TYR A 60 7.50 -6.68 -8.60
N GLU A 61 8.17 -7.80 -8.48
CA GLU A 61 7.59 -9.13 -8.53
C GLU A 61 8.22 -9.99 -7.42
N TRP A 62 7.65 -11.13 -7.07
CA TRP A 62 8.10 -11.97 -5.94
C TRP A 62 9.60 -12.28 -5.97
N PHE A 63 10.16 -12.50 -7.17
CA PHE A 63 11.55 -12.89 -7.40
C PHE A 63 12.29 -11.93 -8.35
N GLY A 64 11.68 -10.80 -8.70
CA GLY A 64 12.27 -9.80 -9.61
C GLY A 64 12.19 -10.17 -11.09
N SER A 65 11.30 -11.09 -11.48
CA SER A 65 11.14 -11.50 -12.88
C SER A 65 10.06 -10.67 -13.59
N ASP A 66 10.36 -10.19 -14.81
CA ASP A 66 9.39 -9.51 -15.65
C ASP A 66 8.14 -10.35 -15.97
N PRO A 67 6.99 -9.73 -16.08
CA PRO A 67 6.65 -8.33 -15.80
C PRO A 67 6.42 -8.08 -14.31
N GLY A 68 6.63 -6.81 -13.87
CA GLY A 68 6.25 -6.38 -12.53
C GLY A 68 4.76 -6.60 -12.23
N HIS A 69 4.42 -6.71 -10.94
CA HIS A 69 3.06 -6.96 -10.46
C HIS A 69 2.50 -5.69 -9.79
N GLU A 70 1.35 -5.21 -10.23
CA GLU A 70 0.79 -3.91 -9.83
C GLU A 70 0.59 -3.81 -8.32
N ALA A 71 -0.06 -4.79 -7.69
CA ALA A 71 -0.33 -4.75 -6.26
C ALA A 71 0.95 -4.91 -5.41
N LEU A 72 1.92 -5.74 -5.85
CA LEU A 72 3.22 -5.85 -5.16
C LEU A 72 4.04 -4.56 -5.29
N SER A 73 4.03 -3.94 -6.46
CA SER A 73 4.71 -2.65 -6.68
C SER A 73 4.08 -1.53 -5.85
N ALA A 74 2.75 -1.53 -5.71
CA ALA A 74 2.03 -0.60 -4.84
C ALA A 74 2.38 -0.83 -3.36
N PHE A 75 2.43 -2.09 -2.92
CA PHE A 75 2.89 -2.44 -1.58
C PHE A 75 4.34 -2.00 -1.34
N GLY A 76 5.20 -2.20 -2.33
CA GLY A 76 6.58 -1.71 -2.29
C GLY A 76 6.65 -0.20 -2.15
N LEU A 77 5.89 0.55 -2.97
CA LEU A 77 5.85 2.01 -2.91
C LEU A 77 5.46 2.51 -1.51
N MET A 78 4.41 1.97 -0.90
CA MET A 78 4.01 2.31 0.46
C MET A 78 5.10 2.01 1.49
N GLN A 79 5.60 0.77 1.48
CA GLN A 79 6.62 0.32 2.40
C GLN A 79 7.88 1.18 2.32
N PHE A 80 8.38 1.46 1.12
CA PHE A 80 9.57 2.30 0.91
C PHE A 80 9.31 3.76 1.33
N THR A 81 8.10 4.27 1.11
CA THR A 81 7.68 5.59 1.57
C THR A 81 7.72 5.69 3.09
N ASP A 82 7.24 4.68 3.80
CA ASP A 82 7.30 4.64 5.27
C ASP A 82 8.74 4.45 5.77
N MET A 83 9.53 3.62 5.11
CA MET A 83 10.95 3.45 5.42
C MET A 83 11.71 4.77 5.31
N ALA A 84 11.42 5.59 4.30
CA ALA A 84 12.05 6.91 4.10
C ALA A 84 11.88 7.87 5.30
N LYS A 85 10.88 7.65 6.14
CA LYS A 85 10.66 8.44 7.37
C LYS A 85 11.66 8.11 8.50
N VAL A 86 12.34 6.97 8.42
CA VAL A 86 13.22 6.45 9.50
C VAL A 86 14.60 5.98 9.02
N THR A 87 14.80 5.78 7.72
CA THR A 87 16.10 5.43 7.12
C THR A 87 16.24 6.10 5.76
N GLN A 88 17.43 5.99 5.15
CA GLN A 88 17.67 6.53 3.82
C GLN A 88 17.12 5.58 2.75
N VAL A 89 16.23 6.10 1.92
CA VAL A 89 15.63 5.42 0.76
C VAL A 89 15.86 6.26 -0.49
N SER A 90 16.14 5.64 -1.62
CA SER A 90 16.36 6.34 -2.89
C SER A 90 15.06 7.02 -3.37
N GLU A 91 15.09 8.33 -3.51
CA GLU A 91 13.98 9.11 -4.08
C GLU A 91 13.71 8.71 -5.54
N ASP A 92 14.77 8.50 -6.33
CA ASP A 92 14.65 8.02 -7.72
C ASP A 92 13.92 6.68 -7.81
N MET A 93 14.15 5.78 -6.84
CA MET A 93 13.44 4.50 -6.78
C MET A 93 11.95 4.70 -6.48
N LEU A 94 11.61 5.56 -5.54
CA LEU A 94 10.20 5.88 -5.24
C LEU A 94 9.51 6.49 -6.45
N ASP A 95 10.15 7.47 -7.11
CA ASP A 95 9.59 8.14 -8.28
C ASP A 95 9.44 7.18 -9.49
N ARG A 96 10.43 6.33 -9.78
CA ARG A 96 10.30 5.38 -10.89
C ARG A 96 9.25 4.29 -10.60
N THR A 97 9.12 3.83 -9.35
CA THR A 97 8.07 2.88 -8.96
C THR A 97 6.68 3.50 -9.12
N ARG A 98 6.50 4.73 -8.65
CA ARG A 98 5.27 5.49 -8.83
C ARG A 98 4.95 5.70 -10.32
N ASN A 99 5.93 6.12 -11.10
CA ASN A 99 5.75 6.36 -12.55
C ASN A 99 5.44 5.07 -13.30
N TRP A 100 6.02 3.94 -12.89
CA TRP A 100 5.68 2.64 -13.45
C TRP A 100 4.21 2.29 -13.18
N LEU A 101 3.69 2.50 -11.96
CA LEU A 101 2.27 2.32 -11.65
C LEU A 101 1.38 3.22 -12.50
N LEU A 102 1.76 4.50 -12.70
CA LEU A 102 1.03 5.41 -13.60
C LEU A 102 0.97 4.91 -15.04
N ALA A 103 2.04 4.29 -15.52
CA ALA A 103 2.10 3.71 -16.86
C ALA A 103 1.23 2.44 -17.02
N ARG A 104 0.79 1.85 -15.90
CA ARG A 104 -0.07 0.65 -15.89
C ARG A 104 -1.57 0.95 -15.94
N ARG A 105 -1.98 2.21 -16.17
CA ARG A 105 -3.40 2.54 -16.36
C ARG A 105 -4.00 1.80 -17.56
N ASP A 106 -5.24 1.34 -17.40
CA ASP A 106 -5.98 0.62 -18.45
C ASP A 106 -6.74 1.55 -19.41
N GLY A 107 -6.79 2.86 -19.10
CA GLY A 107 -7.54 3.85 -19.86
C GLY A 107 -9.05 3.85 -19.59
N MET A 108 -9.56 2.98 -18.72
CA MET A 108 -10.98 2.84 -18.37
C MET A 108 -11.30 3.28 -16.94
N GLY A 109 -10.31 3.82 -16.22
CA GLY A 109 -10.45 4.27 -14.83
C GLY A 109 -9.87 3.30 -13.81
N GLY A 110 -9.03 2.37 -14.27
CA GLY A 110 -8.31 1.42 -13.44
C GLY A 110 -6.89 1.16 -13.93
N PHE A 111 -6.37 0.02 -13.52
CA PHE A 111 -5.01 -0.41 -13.84
C PHE A 111 -5.04 -1.77 -14.58
N GLN A 112 -4.05 -1.99 -15.40
CA GLN A 112 -3.77 -3.30 -15.98
C GLN A 112 -3.50 -4.29 -14.84
N ARG A 113 -3.59 -5.57 -15.16
CA ARG A 113 -3.37 -6.64 -14.20
C ARG A 113 -2.34 -7.61 -14.72
N ASN A 114 -1.28 -7.83 -13.96
CA ASN A 114 -0.43 -8.99 -14.16
C ASN A 114 -1.23 -10.23 -13.68
N PRO A 115 -1.49 -11.23 -14.56
CA PRO A 115 -2.23 -12.42 -14.19
C PRO A 115 -1.42 -13.38 -13.31
N ARG A 116 -0.11 -13.18 -13.17
CA ARG A 116 0.72 -13.99 -12.28
C ARG A 116 0.32 -13.75 -10.84
N HIS A 117 0.13 -14.80 -10.11
CA HIS A 117 -0.05 -14.76 -8.66
C HIS A 117 0.50 -16.06 -8.07
N LEU A 118 1.10 -15.97 -6.90
CA LEU A 118 1.28 -17.11 -6.02
C LEU A 118 -0.05 -17.35 -5.31
N HIS A 119 -0.14 -18.11 -4.26
CA HIS A 119 -1.41 -18.47 -3.58
C HIS A 119 -2.23 -17.28 -3.07
N VAL A 120 -1.66 -16.09 -3.03
CA VAL A 120 -2.24 -14.82 -2.59
C VAL A 120 -2.22 -13.80 -3.73
N TRP A 121 -2.82 -12.62 -3.54
CA TRP A 121 -2.87 -11.52 -4.53
C TRP A 121 -3.76 -11.81 -5.76
N SER A 122 -4.61 -12.85 -5.67
CA SER A 122 -5.58 -13.22 -6.72
C SER A 122 -6.97 -12.65 -6.43
N VAL A 123 -7.05 -11.32 -6.22
CA VAL A 123 -8.30 -10.65 -5.85
C VAL A 123 -8.97 -9.98 -7.03
N GLN A 124 -10.21 -9.54 -6.82
CA GLN A 124 -10.97 -8.80 -7.84
C GLN A 124 -10.31 -7.47 -8.20
N GLN A 125 -10.42 -7.08 -9.46
CA GLN A 125 -9.80 -5.87 -10.00
C GLN A 125 -10.13 -4.58 -9.20
N PRO A 126 -11.36 -4.33 -8.73
CA PRO A 126 -11.66 -3.14 -7.93
C PRO A 126 -10.81 -3.02 -6.66
N ILE A 127 -10.49 -4.14 -6.00
CA ILE A 127 -9.62 -4.14 -4.81
C ILE A 127 -8.19 -3.75 -5.18
N VAL A 128 -7.66 -4.31 -6.28
CA VAL A 128 -6.32 -3.95 -6.79
C VAL A 128 -6.25 -2.48 -7.15
N ASN A 129 -7.25 -1.97 -7.86
CA ASN A 129 -7.34 -0.56 -8.25
C ASN A 129 -7.35 0.37 -7.04
N ALA A 130 -8.18 0.05 -6.03
CA ALA A 130 -8.26 0.82 -4.79
C ALA A 130 -6.92 0.81 -4.04
N TYR A 131 -6.27 -0.36 -3.95
CA TYR A 131 -5.00 -0.51 -3.27
C TYR A 131 -3.87 0.27 -3.96
N VAL A 132 -3.78 0.22 -5.28
CA VAL A 132 -2.80 0.99 -6.08
C VAL A 132 -3.02 2.49 -5.89
N LEU A 133 -4.27 2.96 -5.95
CA LEU A 133 -4.59 4.38 -5.77
C LEU A 133 -4.27 4.85 -4.36
N TRP A 134 -4.58 4.05 -3.35
CA TRP A 134 -4.23 4.36 -1.97
C TRP A 134 -2.71 4.47 -1.79
N ALA A 135 -1.94 3.49 -2.29
CA ALA A 135 -0.49 3.51 -2.21
C ALA A 135 0.14 4.75 -2.87
N ILE A 136 -0.35 5.14 -4.05
CA ILE A 136 0.09 6.37 -4.73
C ILE A 136 -0.26 7.61 -3.90
N SER A 137 -1.47 7.67 -3.34
CA SER A 137 -1.92 8.82 -2.54
C SER A 137 -1.09 8.97 -1.26
N GLU A 138 -0.76 7.88 -0.57
CA GLU A 138 0.12 7.89 0.60
C GLU A 138 1.52 8.42 0.26
N ALA A 139 2.09 7.97 -0.87
CA ALA A 139 3.39 8.46 -1.34
C ALA A 139 3.36 9.96 -1.69
N ASP A 140 2.30 10.43 -2.35
CA ASP A 140 2.14 11.84 -2.70
C ASP A 140 1.97 12.73 -1.46
N VAL A 141 1.22 12.28 -0.45
CA VAL A 141 1.11 12.99 0.84
C VAL A 141 2.46 13.04 1.55
N ALA A 142 3.17 11.92 1.60
CA ALA A 142 4.48 11.84 2.27
C ALA A 142 5.54 12.74 1.65
N THR A 143 5.43 13.00 0.34
CA THR A 143 6.32 13.94 -0.40
C THR A 143 5.80 15.39 -0.42
N GLY A 144 4.71 15.68 0.29
CA GLY A 144 4.11 17.03 0.34
C GLY A 144 3.37 17.44 -0.93
N GLN A 145 2.97 16.49 -1.77
CA GLN A 145 2.30 16.73 -3.05
C GLN A 145 0.91 16.09 -3.15
N PRO A 146 -0.02 16.33 -2.20
CA PRO A 146 -1.32 15.63 -2.14
C PRO A 146 -2.21 15.84 -3.37
N THR A 147 -2.00 16.93 -4.12
CA THR A 147 -2.79 17.22 -5.33
C THR A 147 -2.20 16.60 -6.61
N ARG A 148 -0.99 16.05 -6.56
CA ARG A 148 -0.29 15.46 -7.72
C ARG A 148 -1.12 14.35 -8.36
N MET A 149 -1.73 13.51 -7.54
CA MET A 149 -2.57 12.41 -7.98
C MET A 149 -3.80 12.90 -8.75
N MET A 150 -4.51 13.93 -8.27
CA MET A 150 -5.70 14.45 -8.95
C MET A 150 -5.40 15.00 -10.34
N ASN A 151 -4.22 15.57 -10.54
CA ASN A 151 -3.78 16.07 -11.85
C ASN A 151 -3.49 14.94 -12.85
N GLN A 152 -3.15 13.74 -12.38
CA GLN A 152 -2.70 12.62 -13.21
C GLN A 152 -3.70 11.47 -13.30
N LEU A 153 -4.52 11.26 -12.26
CA LEU A 153 -5.38 10.09 -12.06
C LEU A 153 -6.84 10.47 -11.76
N SER A 154 -7.30 11.64 -12.24
CA SER A 154 -8.65 12.12 -11.97
C SER A 154 -9.74 11.14 -12.42
N LYS A 155 -9.54 10.43 -13.54
CA LYS A 155 -10.46 9.42 -14.06
C LYS A 155 -10.51 8.19 -13.15
N GLU A 156 -9.36 7.72 -12.71
CA GLU A 156 -9.22 6.58 -11.82
C GLU A 156 -9.82 6.89 -10.43
N VAL A 157 -9.62 8.11 -9.92
CA VAL A 157 -10.23 8.56 -8.66
C VAL A 157 -11.74 8.69 -8.79
N ALA A 158 -12.27 9.16 -9.93
CA ALA A 158 -13.70 9.24 -10.16
C ALA A 158 -14.34 7.84 -10.20
N GLU A 159 -13.71 6.89 -10.87
CA GLU A 159 -14.18 5.50 -10.91
C GLU A 159 -14.10 4.83 -9.54
N LEU A 160 -13.00 5.06 -8.78
CA LEU A 160 -12.88 4.61 -7.40
C LEU A 160 -14.04 5.10 -6.53
N THR A 161 -14.36 6.40 -6.63
CA THR A 161 -15.47 7.01 -5.87
C THR A 161 -16.80 6.35 -6.20
N ARG A 162 -17.07 6.12 -7.49
CA ARG A 162 -18.30 5.46 -7.95
C ARG A 162 -18.39 4.04 -7.42
N VAL A 163 -17.35 3.24 -7.63
CA VAL A 163 -17.34 1.81 -7.22
C VAL A 163 -17.45 1.66 -5.70
N ALA A 164 -16.75 2.50 -4.92
CA ALA A 164 -16.84 2.48 -3.46
C ALA A 164 -18.21 2.92 -2.95
N GLY A 165 -18.85 3.89 -3.64
CA GLY A 165 -20.21 4.32 -3.33
C GLY A 165 -21.24 3.21 -3.50
N GLU A 166 -21.06 2.34 -4.48
CA GLU A 166 -21.94 1.18 -4.77
C GLU A 166 -21.56 -0.08 -3.96
N SER A 167 -20.33 -0.17 -3.44
CA SER A 167 -19.83 -1.35 -2.73
C SER A 167 -20.40 -1.48 -1.33
N ASP A 168 -20.53 -2.72 -0.86
CA ASP A 168 -20.81 -3.10 0.54
C ASP A 168 -19.61 -3.81 1.19
N ASP A 169 -18.41 -3.74 0.59
CA ASP A 169 -17.19 -4.31 1.13
C ASP A 169 -16.43 -3.28 1.98
N PRO A 170 -16.38 -3.44 3.31
CA PRO A 170 -15.68 -2.52 4.21
C PRO A 170 -14.21 -2.27 3.83
N TYR A 171 -13.49 -3.27 3.33
CA TYR A 171 -12.09 -3.11 2.91
C TYR A 171 -11.95 -2.15 1.72
N LEU A 172 -12.77 -2.34 0.69
CA LEU A 172 -12.79 -1.44 -0.48
C LEU A 172 -13.19 -0.02 -0.09
N ILE A 173 -14.24 0.11 0.75
CA ILE A 173 -14.72 1.41 1.23
C ILE A 173 -13.62 2.13 2.03
N ALA A 174 -12.92 1.42 2.93
CA ALA A 174 -11.86 1.99 3.76
C ALA A 174 -10.68 2.51 2.92
N LEU A 175 -10.15 1.70 1.98
CA LEU A 175 -9.09 2.13 1.07
C LEU A 175 -9.48 3.34 0.23
N SER A 176 -10.72 3.34 -0.25
CA SER A 176 -11.25 4.44 -1.07
C SER A 176 -11.44 5.72 -0.26
N ALA A 177 -11.97 5.62 0.96
CA ALA A 177 -12.11 6.75 1.87
C ALA A 177 -10.74 7.37 2.20
N ALA A 178 -9.76 6.55 2.56
CA ALA A 178 -8.39 7.00 2.83
C ALA A 178 -7.77 7.70 1.62
N THR A 179 -7.92 7.13 0.42
CA THR A 179 -7.46 7.76 -0.83
C THR A 179 -8.10 9.13 -1.04
N LEU A 180 -9.44 9.24 -0.90
CA LEU A 180 -10.16 10.50 -1.12
C LEU A 180 -9.77 11.57 -0.10
N MET A 181 -9.54 11.19 1.16
CA MET A 181 -9.01 12.11 2.18
C MET A 181 -7.60 12.60 1.82
N ASN A 182 -6.73 11.72 1.36
CA ASN A 182 -5.37 12.05 0.95
C ASN A 182 -5.32 13.02 -0.23
N VAL A 183 -6.22 12.89 -1.20
CA VAL A 183 -6.30 13.78 -2.37
C VAL A 183 -7.20 15.00 -2.16
N GLN A 184 -7.54 15.32 -0.91
CA GLN A 184 -8.32 16.49 -0.50
C GLN A 184 -9.77 16.51 -1.02
N ARG A 185 -10.34 15.37 -1.40
CA ARG A 185 -11.76 15.20 -1.67
C ARG A 185 -12.52 14.85 -0.39
N SER A 186 -12.46 15.75 0.58
CA SER A 186 -12.89 15.49 1.96
C SER A 186 -14.37 15.17 2.10
N ASP A 187 -15.25 15.74 1.27
CA ASP A 187 -16.69 15.48 1.34
C ASP A 187 -17.01 14.05 0.87
N ASP A 188 -16.42 13.62 -0.23
CA ASP A 188 -16.57 12.25 -0.73
C ASP A 188 -15.95 11.23 0.25
N GLY A 189 -14.76 11.54 0.77
CA GLY A 189 -14.09 10.70 1.76
C GLY A 189 -14.92 10.54 3.03
N ARG A 190 -15.53 11.64 3.52
CA ARG A 190 -16.41 11.62 4.70
C ARG A 190 -17.67 10.80 4.46
N ALA A 191 -18.30 10.93 3.29
CA ALA A 191 -19.48 10.14 2.94
C ALA A 191 -19.16 8.62 2.95
N LEU A 192 -17.97 8.21 2.45
CA LEU A 192 -17.53 6.83 2.54
C LEU A 192 -17.22 6.39 3.98
N LEU A 193 -16.64 7.27 4.82
CA LEU A 193 -16.40 6.95 6.23
C LEU A 193 -17.71 6.78 7.01
N GLU A 194 -18.73 7.59 6.73
CA GLU A 194 -20.07 7.42 7.32
C GLU A 194 -20.71 6.09 6.88
N LYS A 195 -20.57 5.73 5.59
CA LYS A 195 -20.99 4.42 5.09
C LYS A 195 -20.23 3.27 5.77
N LEU A 196 -18.90 3.40 5.91
CA LEU A 196 -18.06 2.42 6.58
C LEU A 196 -18.47 2.22 8.04
N ALA A 197 -18.79 3.30 8.76
CA ALA A 197 -19.28 3.24 10.14
C ALA A 197 -20.56 2.40 10.28
N GLY A 198 -21.43 2.40 9.26
CA GLY A 198 -22.60 1.54 9.19
C GLY A 198 -22.32 0.05 9.11
N HIS A 199 -21.10 -0.34 8.73
CA HIS A 199 -20.64 -1.75 8.69
C HIS A 199 -19.94 -2.19 10.00
N GLN A 200 -19.70 -1.27 10.93
CA GLN A 200 -19.03 -1.61 12.18
C GLN A 200 -19.89 -2.52 13.04
N GLN A 201 -19.33 -3.62 13.50
CA GLN A 201 -19.98 -4.59 14.38
C GLN A 201 -20.08 -4.04 15.81
N ALA A 202 -20.94 -4.67 16.63
CA ALA A 202 -21.14 -4.24 18.02
C ALA A 202 -19.89 -4.26 18.89
N ASP A 203 -18.91 -5.11 18.54
CA ASP A 203 -17.59 -5.21 19.17
C ASP A 203 -16.57 -4.21 18.61
N GLY A 204 -16.99 -3.32 17.68
CA GLY A 204 -16.16 -2.32 17.06
C GLY A 204 -15.36 -2.81 15.83
N VAL A 205 -15.48 -4.10 15.47
CA VAL A 205 -14.73 -4.68 14.36
C VAL A 205 -15.36 -4.32 13.01
N LEU A 206 -14.52 -4.10 12.01
CA LEU A 206 -14.85 -4.07 10.58
C LEU A 206 -14.33 -5.35 9.94
N ILE A 207 -15.10 -5.95 9.03
CA ILE A 207 -14.69 -7.16 8.32
C ILE A 207 -14.99 -6.98 6.83
N GLY A 208 -13.93 -6.86 6.00
CA GLY A 208 -14.03 -6.88 4.54
C GLY A 208 -14.44 -8.24 4.00
N LYS A 209 -14.83 -8.29 2.74
CA LYS A 209 -15.10 -9.53 2.02
C LYS A 209 -13.83 -10.23 1.58
N THR A 210 -12.83 -9.44 1.20
CA THR A 210 -11.48 -9.89 0.84
C THR A 210 -10.50 -8.73 1.01
N THR A 211 -9.20 -9.04 1.03
CA THR A 211 -8.11 -8.04 1.05
C THR A 211 -7.23 -8.21 -0.18
N VAL A 212 -6.33 -7.28 -0.45
CA VAL A 212 -5.40 -7.37 -1.59
C VAL A 212 -4.52 -8.63 -1.52
N THR A 213 -4.26 -9.14 -0.33
CA THR A 213 -3.52 -10.39 -0.10
C THR A 213 -4.37 -11.64 -0.14
N SER A 214 -5.67 -11.53 -0.40
CA SER A 214 -6.65 -12.63 -0.34
C SER A 214 -6.75 -13.28 1.05
N SER A 215 -6.55 -12.49 2.11
CA SER A 215 -6.59 -12.96 3.50
C SER A 215 -7.97 -13.48 3.90
N GLY A 216 -7.98 -14.40 4.86
CA GLY A 216 -9.18 -14.96 5.46
C GLY A 216 -9.10 -15.06 6.98
N GLY A 217 -10.21 -15.37 7.63
CA GLY A 217 -10.28 -15.57 9.08
C GLY A 217 -9.81 -14.36 9.89
N LEU A 218 -8.90 -14.56 10.85
CA LEU A 218 -8.39 -13.50 11.71
C LEU A 218 -7.55 -12.47 10.92
N SER A 219 -6.77 -12.91 9.93
CA SER A 219 -5.96 -12.02 9.09
C SER A 219 -6.85 -11.04 8.31
N LEU A 220 -8.00 -11.48 7.81
CA LEU A 220 -8.97 -10.60 7.14
C LEU A 220 -9.46 -9.49 8.07
N LYS A 221 -9.75 -9.81 9.35
CA LYS A 221 -10.15 -8.80 10.34
C LYS A 221 -9.05 -7.78 10.64
N MET A 222 -7.79 -8.21 10.61
CA MET A 222 -6.66 -7.33 10.89
C MET A 222 -6.25 -6.45 9.71
N GLU A 223 -6.57 -6.86 8.48
CA GLU A 223 -6.25 -6.10 7.27
C GLU A 223 -7.39 -5.13 6.87
N THR A 224 -8.62 -5.36 7.37
CA THR A 224 -9.76 -4.45 7.12
C THR A 224 -9.75 -3.26 8.06
#